data_414e416d66d70288f3499e32e302aa04
#
_entry.id   414e416d66d70288f3499e32e302aa04
#
_cell.length_a   1.000
_cell.length_b   1.000
_cell.length_c   1.000
_cell.angle_alpha   90.00
_cell.angle_beta   90.00
_cell.angle_gamma   90.00
#
_symmetry.space_group_name_H-M   'P 1'
#
loop_
_entity.id
_entity.type
_entity.pdbx_description
1 polymer ?
#
loop_
_entity_poly.entity_id
_entity_poly.type
_entity_poly.pdbx_seq_one_letter_code
_entity_poly.pdbx_strand_id
1 'polypeptide(L)'
;MSIFQEFLESSLKQKIKNLIPLTGGASADINRIILANNKELIVRRSVIKDEAVMAIPKLLEAKIQKIVKSFGAPVPEIIMEFSEADEIGEGYIMEAVSGETIPRKILKNDNYEYIRDKLPFEIGRSLAQIHQTELDRLQELEQVSFEESLNKLFIIYENFNQPQPVFDLAFKWLETRKIVDYGKVLVHGDYRLSLIHI
;
A
#
# COMPACT_ATOMS: atom_id res chain seq x y z
N MET A 1 -27.77 9.29 8.39
CA MET A 1 -26.45 8.68 8.58
C MET A 1 -26.27 7.69 7.45
N SER A 2 -25.10 7.53 6.87
CA SER A 2 -24.93 6.53 5.79
C SER A 2 -24.82 5.12 6.41
N ILE A 3 -25.24 4.09 5.65
CA ILE A 3 -25.09 2.67 6.05
C ILE A 3 -23.64 2.39 6.47
N PHE A 4 -22.67 2.96 5.74
CA PHE A 4 -21.25 2.83 6.04
C PHE A 4 -20.89 3.41 7.42
N GLN A 5 -21.37 4.58 7.76
CA GLN A 5 -21.10 5.18 9.07
C GLN A 5 -21.74 4.39 10.21
N GLU A 6 -22.96 3.89 10.01
CA GLU A 6 -23.66 3.05 10.99
C GLU A 6 -22.92 1.75 11.25
N PHE A 7 -22.40 1.11 10.18
CA PHE A 7 -21.55 -0.06 10.30
C PHE A 7 -20.29 0.22 11.11
N LEU A 8 -19.57 1.30 10.80
CA LEU A 8 -18.34 1.68 11.49
C LEU A 8 -18.60 1.95 12.98
N GLU A 9 -19.66 2.69 13.33
CA GLU A 9 -20.02 2.98 14.73
C GLU A 9 -20.38 1.71 15.50
N SER A 10 -21.15 0.81 14.88
CA SER A 10 -21.53 -0.47 15.47
C SER A 10 -20.31 -1.35 15.72
N SER A 11 -19.45 -1.51 14.72
CA SER A 11 -18.28 -2.37 14.78
C SER A 11 -17.21 -1.86 15.75
N LEU A 12 -16.96 -0.55 15.76
CA LEU A 12 -16.01 0.08 16.68
C LEU A 12 -16.58 0.28 18.09
N LYS A 13 -17.90 0.08 18.27
CA LYS A 13 -18.64 0.37 19.51
C LYS A 13 -18.41 1.80 20.02
N GLN A 14 -18.25 2.74 19.11
CA GLN A 14 -17.96 4.14 19.39
C GLN A 14 -18.62 5.06 18.37
N LYS A 15 -19.05 6.24 18.81
CA LYS A 15 -19.59 7.26 17.93
C LYS A 15 -18.48 7.92 17.11
N ILE A 16 -18.78 8.18 15.84
CA ILE A 16 -17.91 8.90 14.93
C ILE A 16 -18.24 10.39 15.00
N LYS A 17 -17.25 11.19 15.36
CA LYS A 17 -17.33 12.64 15.36
C LYS A 17 -17.20 13.20 13.94
N ASN A 18 -16.23 12.71 13.18
CA ASN A 18 -16.00 13.10 11.80
C ASN A 18 -15.53 11.89 10.97
N LEU A 19 -16.03 11.85 9.73
CA LEU A 19 -15.56 10.92 8.68
C LEU A 19 -15.09 11.78 7.50
N ILE A 20 -13.80 11.81 7.24
CA ILE A 20 -13.16 12.74 6.31
C ILE A 20 -12.54 11.95 5.17
N PRO A 21 -13.03 12.09 3.92
CA PRO A 21 -12.39 11.49 2.76
C PRO A 21 -10.97 12.01 2.59
N LEU A 22 -10.02 11.10 2.36
CA LEU A 22 -8.64 11.43 2.02
C LEU A 22 -8.45 11.32 0.51
N THR A 23 -8.01 12.43 -0.10
CA THR A 23 -7.71 12.49 -1.54
C THR A 23 -6.29 12.04 -1.78
N GLY A 24 -6.07 11.15 -2.75
CA GLY A 24 -4.70 10.74 -3.17
C GLY A 24 -4.50 9.25 -3.41
N GLY A 25 -5.50 8.41 -3.17
CA GLY A 25 -5.45 6.99 -3.55
C GLY A 25 -6.22 6.73 -4.84
N ALA A 26 -5.57 6.25 -5.89
CA ALA A 26 -6.23 5.92 -7.16
C ALA A 26 -7.04 4.61 -7.11
N SER A 27 -6.79 3.75 -6.10
CA SER A 27 -7.27 2.37 -6.08
C SER A 27 -8.14 2.00 -4.86
N ALA A 28 -8.50 2.95 -4.00
CA ALA A 28 -9.33 2.66 -2.83
C ALA A 28 -10.04 3.91 -2.31
N ASP A 29 -11.22 3.72 -1.72
CA ASP A 29 -11.89 4.72 -0.90
C ASP A 29 -11.22 4.75 0.49
N ILE A 30 -10.53 5.86 0.78
CA ILE A 30 -9.77 6.05 2.02
C ILE A 30 -10.42 7.18 2.82
N ASN A 31 -10.78 6.89 4.06
CA ASN A 31 -11.35 7.88 4.95
C ASN A 31 -10.63 7.91 6.30
N ARG A 32 -10.45 9.12 6.84
CA ARG A 32 -10.00 9.32 8.22
C ARG A 32 -11.23 9.37 9.13
N ILE A 33 -11.22 8.52 10.14
CA ILE A 33 -12.26 8.45 11.17
C ILE A 33 -11.76 9.18 12.41
N ILE A 34 -12.51 10.15 12.88
CA ILE A 34 -12.29 10.78 14.20
C ILE A 34 -13.40 10.32 15.13
N LEU A 35 -13.06 9.55 16.13
CA LEU A 35 -13.99 9.02 17.12
C LEU A 35 -14.37 10.08 18.16
N ALA A 36 -15.45 9.86 18.90
CA ALA A 36 -15.91 10.77 19.95
C ALA A 36 -14.86 11.03 21.04
N ASN A 37 -13.98 10.08 21.31
CA ASN A 37 -12.84 10.20 22.23
C ASN A 37 -11.60 10.86 21.62
N ASN A 38 -11.72 11.43 20.41
CA ASN A 38 -10.65 12.01 19.58
C ASN A 38 -9.58 11.01 19.11
N LYS A 39 -9.77 9.69 19.28
CA LYS A 39 -8.91 8.71 18.63
C LYS A 39 -9.12 8.76 17.12
N GLU A 40 -8.05 8.70 16.38
CA GLU A 40 -8.06 8.73 14.91
C GLU A 40 -7.72 7.35 14.34
N LEU A 41 -8.45 6.98 13.32
CA LEU A 41 -8.27 5.74 12.57
C LEU A 41 -8.35 6.04 11.08
N ILE A 42 -7.82 5.14 10.28
CA ILE A 42 -7.96 5.16 8.82
C ILE A 42 -8.77 3.93 8.41
N VAL A 43 -9.80 4.15 7.59
CA VAL A 43 -10.49 3.06 6.89
C VAL A 43 -10.10 3.10 5.42
N ARG A 44 -9.77 1.93 4.89
CA ARG A 44 -9.42 1.71 3.48
C ARG A 44 -10.29 0.58 2.94
N ARG A 45 -11.04 0.87 1.87
CA ARG A 45 -11.96 -0.12 1.30
C ARG A 45 -12.01 -0.06 -0.22
N SER A 46 -12.45 -1.17 -0.83
CA SER A 46 -12.88 -1.25 -2.22
C SER A 46 -14.41 -1.37 -2.24
N VAL A 47 -15.09 -0.47 -2.91
CA VAL A 47 -16.55 -0.48 -3.07
C VAL A 47 -16.92 -1.11 -4.42
N ILE A 48 -16.03 -1.05 -5.37
CA ILE A 48 -16.16 -1.62 -6.71
C ILE A 48 -15.08 -2.68 -6.86
N LYS A 49 -15.39 -3.82 -7.48
CA LYS A 49 -14.35 -4.78 -7.89
C LYS A 49 -13.45 -4.08 -8.89
N ASP A 50 -12.38 -3.49 -8.38
CA ASP A 50 -11.37 -2.86 -9.21
C ASP A 50 -10.68 -3.96 -10.01
N GLU A 51 -10.94 -3.98 -11.30
CA GLU A 51 -10.16 -4.74 -12.28
C GLU A 51 -8.80 -4.09 -12.55
N ALA A 52 -8.29 -3.28 -11.64
CA ALA A 52 -6.95 -2.73 -11.75
C ALA A 52 -5.94 -3.88 -11.81
N VAL A 53 -5.28 -4.01 -12.93
CA VAL A 53 -4.41 -5.13 -13.35
C VAL A 53 -3.34 -5.53 -12.33
N MET A 54 -3.10 -4.71 -11.31
CA MET A 54 -2.07 -4.92 -10.28
C MET A 54 -2.59 -4.71 -8.85
N ALA A 55 -3.88 -4.52 -8.63
CA ALA A 55 -4.44 -4.34 -7.29
C ALA A 55 -4.69 -5.70 -6.62
N ILE A 56 -4.24 -5.85 -5.38
CA ILE A 56 -4.58 -7.01 -4.55
C ILE A 56 -5.85 -6.74 -3.74
N PRO A 57 -6.63 -7.80 -3.36
CA PRO A 57 -7.78 -7.68 -2.48
C PRO A 57 -7.43 -6.98 -1.16
N LYS A 58 -8.36 -6.19 -0.61
CA LYS A 58 -8.09 -5.41 0.62
C LYS A 58 -7.85 -6.28 1.84
N LEU A 59 -8.50 -7.44 1.93
CA LEU A 59 -8.24 -8.41 2.99
C LEU A 59 -6.84 -9.03 2.88
N LEU A 60 -6.38 -9.29 1.65
CA LEU A 60 -5.00 -9.76 1.45
C LEU A 60 -3.98 -8.66 1.79
N GLU A 61 -4.27 -7.40 1.44
CA GLU A 61 -3.46 -6.23 1.82
C GLU A 61 -3.34 -6.12 3.36
N ALA A 62 -4.46 -6.25 4.09
CA ALA A 62 -4.48 -6.28 5.55
C ALA A 62 -3.69 -7.46 6.14
N LYS A 63 -3.85 -8.66 5.57
CA LYS A 63 -3.09 -9.86 5.97
C LYS A 63 -1.58 -9.64 5.82
N ILE A 64 -1.14 -9.12 4.67
CA ILE A 64 0.27 -8.80 4.41
C ILE A 64 0.78 -7.81 5.46
N GLN A 65 0.03 -6.73 5.71
CA GLN A 65 0.41 -5.70 6.68
C GLN A 65 0.59 -6.27 8.10
N LYS A 66 -0.30 -7.16 8.56
CA LYS A 66 -0.15 -7.87 9.84
C LYS A 66 1.10 -8.73 9.87
N ILE A 67 1.37 -9.44 8.79
CA ILE A 67 2.54 -10.33 8.70
C ILE A 67 3.83 -9.52 8.73
N VAL A 68 4.00 -8.50 7.87
CA VAL A 68 5.22 -7.69 7.84
C VAL A 68 5.46 -6.95 9.16
N LYS A 69 4.37 -6.55 9.87
CA LYS A 69 4.47 -6.00 11.22
C LYS A 69 5.10 -7.00 12.19
N SER A 70 4.78 -8.28 12.08
CA SER A 70 5.37 -9.33 12.93
C SER A 70 6.86 -9.55 12.68
N PHE A 71 7.38 -9.12 11.54
CA PHE A 71 8.81 -9.09 11.19
C PHE A 71 9.49 -7.74 11.53
N GLY A 72 8.77 -6.85 12.21
CA GLY A 72 9.30 -5.57 12.69
C GLY A 72 9.18 -4.41 11.72
N ALA A 73 8.54 -4.58 10.55
CA ALA A 73 8.30 -3.48 9.64
C ALA A 73 7.40 -2.41 10.31
N PRO A 74 7.74 -1.13 10.22
CA PRO A 74 7.01 -0.04 10.88
C PRO A 74 5.75 0.31 10.07
N VAL A 75 4.74 -0.54 10.16
CA VAL A 75 3.44 -0.36 9.50
C VAL A 75 2.33 -0.14 10.52
N PRO A 76 1.24 0.58 10.17
CA PRO A 76 0.09 0.79 11.02
C PRO A 76 -0.51 -0.53 11.52
N GLU A 77 -1.10 -0.53 12.71
CA GLU A 77 -1.81 -1.70 13.22
C GLU A 77 -3.17 -1.85 12.56
N ILE A 78 -3.49 -3.06 12.10
CA ILE A 78 -4.83 -3.38 11.63
C ILE A 78 -5.73 -3.62 12.83
N ILE A 79 -6.78 -2.80 12.95
CA ILE A 79 -7.75 -2.84 14.05
C ILE A 79 -8.88 -3.81 13.74
N MET A 80 -9.38 -3.78 12.49
CA MET A 80 -10.52 -4.57 12.06
C MET A 80 -10.49 -4.79 10.54
N GLU A 81 -11.00 -5.92 10.11
CA GLU A 81 -11.27 -6.25 8.72
C GLU A 81 -12.78 -6.41 8.52
N PHE A 82 -13.27 -6.15 7.33
CA PHE A 82 -14.65 -6.38 6.91
C PHE A 82 -14.69 -6.81 5.45
N SER A 83 -15.71 -7.60 5.10
CA SER A 83 -15.85 -8.25 3.81
C SER A 83 -17.06 -7.74 3.02
N GLU A 84 -17.22 -8.19 1.79
CA GLU A 84 -18.40 -7.90 0.96
C GLU A 84 -19.74 -8.31 1.62
N ALA A 85 -19.72 -9.30 2.52
CA ALA A 85 -20.90 -9.73 3.26
C ALA A 85 -21.47 -8.64 4.19
N ASP A 86 -20.69 -7.61 4.50
CA ASP A 86 -21.10 -6.48 5.33
C ASP A 86 -21.85 -5.38 4.54
N GLU A 87 -22.11 -5.59 3.25
CA GLU A 87 -22.83 -4.67 2.33
C GLU A 87 -22.18 -3.29 2.14
N ILE A 88 -20.94 -3.14 2.58
CA ILE A 88 -20.17 -1.89 2.51
C ILE A 88 -18.90 -1.99 1.67
N GLY A 89 -18.71 -3.12 1.00
CA GLY A 89 -17.48 -3.48 0.27
C GLY A 89 -16.45 -4.16 1.17
N GLU A 90 -15.32 -4.55 0.58
CA GLU A 90 -14.21 -5.20 1.28
C GLU A 90 -13.20 -4.15 1.78
N GLY A 91 -12.70 -4.31 3.00
CA GLY A 91 -11.72 -3.38 3.51
C GLY A 91 -11.21 -3.67 4.93
N TYR A 92 -10.52 -2.69 5.47
CA TYR A 92 -9.98 -2.75 6.82
C TYR A 92 -9.86 -1.37 7.45
N ILE A 93 -9.80 -1.37 8.79
CA ILE A 93 -9.53 -0.19 9.61
C ILE A 93 -8.15 -0.38 10.24
N MET A 94 -7.35 0.66 10.19
CA MET A 94 -6.01 0.70 10.81
C MET A 94 -5.83 1.95 11.66
N GLU A 95 -4.80 1.95 12.49
CA GLU A 95 -4.41 3.15 13.23
C GLU A 95 -4.03 4.29 12.28
N ALA A 96 -4.32 5.52 12.69
CA ALA A 96 -3.83 6.69 11.98
C ALA A 96 -2.43 7.04 12.50
N VAL A 97 -1.44 6.98 11.59
CA VAL A 97 -0.07 7.38 11.89
C VAL A 97 0.08 8.87 11.58
N SER A 98 0.56 9.64 12.54
CA SER A 98 0.89 11.05 12.34
C SER A 98 2.27 11.18 11.69
N GLY A 99 2.47 12.25 10.93
CA GLY A 99 3.73 12.55 10.27
C GLY A 99 3.53 13.28 8.95
N GLU A 100 4.61 13.84 8.41
CA GLU A 100 4.60 14.48 7.10
C GLU A 100 4.92 13.44 6.01
N THR A 101 4.15 13.45 4.93
CA THR A 101 4.31 12.52 3.80
C THR A 101 4.61 13.24 2.49
N ILE A 102 4.61 14.58 2.48
CA ILE A 102 4.87 15.35 1.27
C ILE A 102 6.40 15.46 1.07
N PRO A 103 6.96 14.80 0.02
CA PRO A 103 8.42 14.74 -0.17
C PRO A 103 9.07 16.12 -0.23
N ARG A 104 8.42 17.09 -0.89
CA ARG A 104 8.95 18.46 -1.00
C ARG A 104 9.09 19.13 0.37
N LYS A 105 8.15 18.91 1.29
CA LYS A 105 8.24 19.46 2.65
C LYS A 105 9.38 18.81 3.43
N ILE A 106 9.45 17.48 3.42
CA ILE A 106 10.50 16.73 4.11
C ILE A 106 11.89 17.15 3.60
N LEU A 107 12.06 17.27 2.27
CA LEU A 107 13.35 17.56 1.67
C LEU A 107 13.77 19.04 1.72
N LYS A 108 12.84 19.98 1.89
CA LYS A 108 13.12 21.41 1.76
C LYS A 108 12.85 22.26 3.02
N ASN A 109 12.00 21.76 3.94
CA ASN A 109 11.66 22.53 5.14
C ASN A 109 12.67 22.22 6.25
N ASP A 110 13.22 23.25 6.88
CA ASP A 110 14.26 23.16 7.90
C ASP A 110 13.81 22.36 9.15
N ASN A 111 12.51 22.32 9.41
CA ASN A 111 11.95 21.47 10.49
C ASN A 111 12.28 19.98 10.34
N TYR A 112 12.66 19.53 9.15
CA TYR A 112 13.02 18.14 8.85
C TYR A 112 14.51 17.94 8.54
N GLU A 113 15.35 18.96 8.73
CA GLU A 113 16.78 18.89 8.44
C GLU A 113 17.46 17.75 9.22
N TYR A 114 17.10 17.60 10.49
CA TYR A 114 17.66 16.60 11.39
C TYR A 114 17.49 15.13 10.95
N ILE A 115 16.51 14.85 10.08
CA ILE A 115 16.21 13.49 9.63
C ILE A 115 16.82 13.17 8.26
N ARG A 116 17.14 14.19 7.44
CA ARG A 116 17.51 13.98 6.02
C ARG A 116 18.71 13.05 5.85
N ASP A 117 19.73 13.19 6.65
CA ASP A 117 20.93 12.35 6.58
C ASP A 117 20.67 10.89 6.98
N LYS A 118 19.68 10.67 7.84
CA LYS A 118 19.30 9.34 8.33
C LYS A 118 18.25 8.68 7.45
N LEU A 119 17.48 9.48 6.72
CA LEU A 119 16.31 9.02 5.98
C LEU A 119 16.62 7.89 4.99
N PRO A 120 17.67 7.92 4.17
CA PRO A 120 18.00 6.82 3.26
C PRO A 120 18.26 5.51 4.01
N PHE A 121 18.92 5.57 5.15
CA PHE A 121 19.19 4.39 5.97
C PHE A 121 17.91 3.82 6.60
N GLU A 122 17.07 4.67 7.18
CA GLU A 122 15.81 4.23 7.82
C GLU A 122 14.82 3.66 6.80
N ILE A 123 14.74 4.27 5.62
CA ILE A 123 13.95 3.76 4.50
C ILE A 123 14.47 2.39 4.06
N GLY A 124 15.78 2.25 3.85
CA GLY A 124 16.41 0.97 3.49
C GLY A 124 16.22 -0.11 4.55
N ARG A 125 16.31 0.25 5.83
CA ARG A 125 16.06 -0.65 6.95
C ARG A 125 14.62 -1.16 6.98
N SER A 126 13.65 -0.27 6.80
CA SER A 126 12.24 -0.64 6.75
C SER A 126 11.93 -1.56 5.56
N LEU A 127 12.51 -1.27 4.39
CA LEU A 127 12.37 -2.13 3.22
C LEU A 127 12.99 -3.51 3.46
N ALA A 128 14.16 -3.58 4.09
CA ALA A 128 14.81 -4.85 4.44
C ALA A 128 13.94 -5.70 5.39
N GLN A 129 13.22 -5.08 6.32
CA GLN A 129 12.28 -5.78 7.20
C GLN A 129 11.10 -6.36 6.42
N ILE A 130 10.61 -5.67 5.38
CA ILE A 130 9.59 -6.21 4.47
C ILE A 130 10.15 -7.42 3.71
N HIS A 131 11.37 -7.33 3.18
CA HIS A 131 12.01 -8.42 2.44
C HIS A 131 12.33 -9.66 3.28
N GLN A 132 12.42 -9.52 4.61
CA GLN A 132 12.62 -10.65 5.54
C GLN A 132 11.36 -11.45 5.82
N THR A 133 10.20 -11.03 5.28
CA THR A 133 8.93 -11.72 5.49
C THR A 133 8.97 -13.13 4.90
N GLU A 134 8.54 -14.12 5.67
CA GLU A 134 8.41 -15.51 5.24
C GLU A 134 7.29 -15.65 4.18
N LEU A 135 7.65 -16.04 2.96
CA LEU A 135 6.72 -16.15 1.84
C LEU A 135 5.71 -17.29 2.01
N ASP A 136 6.03 -18.32 2.78
CA ASP A 136 5.13 -19.45 3.06
C ASP A 136 3.81 -19.00 3.72
N ARG A 137 3.81 -17.84 4.36
CA ARG A 137 2.62 -17.22 4.96
C ARG A 137 1.77 -16.42 3.99
N LEU A 138 2.23 -16.25 2.74
CA LEU A 138 1.67 -15.39 1.70
C LEU A 138 1.46 -16.16 0.39
N GLN A 139 0.98 -17.40 0.48
CA GLN A 139 0.78 -18.28 -0.68
C GLN A 139 -0.26 -17.76 -1.68
N GLU A 140 -1.13 -16.83 -1.25
CA GLU A 140 -2.12 -16.17 -2.10
C GLU A 140 -1.50 -15.14 -3.04
N LEU A 141 -0.26 -14.67 -2.74
CA LEU A 141 0.45 -13.76 -3.64
C LEU A 141 1.01 -14.51 -4.84
N GLU A 142 0.79 -13.94 -6.00
CA GLU A 142 1.38 -14.46 -7.21
C GLU A 142 2.91 -14.35 -7.15
N GLN A 143 3.58 -15.47 -7.36
CA GLN A 143 5.03 -15.51 -7.48
C GLN A 143 5.39 -15.48 -8.96
N VAL A 144 5.91 -14.37 -9.42
CA VAL A 144 6.32 -14.19 -10.82
C VAL A 144 7.84 -14.09 -10.95
N SER A 145 8.38 -14.66 -12.03
CA SER A 145 9.78 -14.43 -12.41
C SER A 145 9.95 -13.04 -13.04
N PHE A 146 11.20 -12.64 -13.23
CA PHE A 146 11.50 -11.41 -13.97
C PHE A 146 10.94 -11.46 -15.40
N GLU A 147 11.14 -12.57 -16.08
CA GLU A 147 10.71 -12.77 -17.46
C GLU A 147 9.17 -12.72 -17.58
N GLU A 148 8.47 -13.37 -16.65
CA GLU A 148 7.00 -13.30 -16.59
C GLU A 148 6.50 -11.89 -16.33
N SER A 149 7.12 -11.16 -15.40
CA SER A 149 6.78 -9.77 -15.11
C SER A 149 7.01 -8.86 -16.30
N LEU A 150 8.16 -9.03 -16.99
CA LEU A 150 8.50 -8.25 -18.18
C LEU A 150 7.50 -8.51 -19.29
N ASN A 151 7.14 -9.77 -19.52
CA ASN A 151 6.16 -10.15 -20.55
C ASN A 151 4.75 -9.60 -20.23
N LYS A 152 4.31 -9.66 -18.98
CA LYS A 152 3.02 -9.06 -18.56
C LYS A 152 3.01 -7.55 -18.82
N LEU A 153 4.07 -6.84 -18.45
CA LEU A 153 4.19 -5.40 -18.70
C LEU A 153 4.21 -5.08 -20.19
N PHE A 154 4.89 -5.89 -21.00
CA PHE A 154 4.93 -5.72 -22.46
C PHE A 154 3.54 -5.88 -23.07
N ILE A 155 2.77 -6.90 -22.67
CA ILE A 155 1.39 -7.11 -23.14
C ILE A 155 0.51 -5.91 -22.76
N ILE A 156 0.63 -5.39 -21.53
CA ILE A 156 -0.10 -4.18 -21.11
C ILE A 156 0.25 -2.99 -21.98
N TYR A 157 1.54 -2.78 -22.22
CA TYR A 157 2.03 -1.70 -23.08
C TYR A 157 1.48 -1.80 -24.50
N GLU A 158 1.51 -2.97 -25.10
CA GLU A 158 0.96 -3.21 -26.44
C GLU A 158 -0.55 -2.91 -26.51
N ASN A 159 -1.31 -3.31 -25.47
CA ASN A 159 -2.76 -3.07 -25.39
C ASN A 159 -3.16 -1.60 -25.33
N PHE A 160 -2.27 -0.70 -24.88
CA PHE A 160 -2.51 0.74 -24.97
C PHE A 160 -2.52 1.26 -26.42
N ASN A 161 -1.96 0.52 -27.36
CA ASN A 161 -1.85 0.90 -28.77
C ASN A 161 -1.31 2.33 -28.98
N GLN A 162 -0.35 2.72 -28.16
CA GLN A 162 0.32 4.03 -28.17
C GLN A 162 1.84 3.80 -28.13
N PRO A 163 2.48 3.48 -29.28
CA PRO A 163 3.90 3.17 -29.31
C PRO A 163 4.75 4.34 -28.82
N GLN A 164 5.65 4.05 -27.90
CA GLN A 164 6.59 5.00 -27.31
C GLN A 164 8.02 4.48 -27.49
N PRO A 165 8.86 5.07 -28.34
CA PRO A 165 10.20 4.58 -28.64
C PRO A 165 11.07 4.34 -27.41
N VAL A 166 10.86 5.12 -26.34
CA VAL A 166 11.61 4.96 -25.10
C VAL A 166 11.24 3.65 -24.38
N PHE A 167 9.98 3.23 -24.42
CA PHE A 167 9.55 1.96 -23.84
C PHE A 167 10.00 0.78 -24.71
N ASP A 168 9.90 0.89 -26.04
CA ASP A 168 10.40 -0.13 -26.98
C ASP A 168 11.90 -0.39 -26.73
N LEU A 169 12.68 0.67 -26.57
CA LEU A 169 14.10 0.56 -26.27
C LEU A 169 14.34 -0.07 -24.89
N ALA A 170 13.55 0.32 -23.87
CA ALA A 170 13.67 -0.21 -22.53
C ALA A 170 13.35 -1.72 -22.47
N PHE A 171 12.29 -2.19 -23.13
CA PHE A 171 11.95 -3.60 -23.23
C PHE A 171 13.08 -4.40 -23.89
N LYS A 172 13.56 -3.95 -25.06
CA LYS A 172 14.71 -4.60 -25.74
C LYS A 172 15.96 -4.64 -24.89
N TRP A 173 16.24 -3.59 -24.14
CA TRP A 173 17.39 -3.55 -23.25
C TRP A 173 17.22 -4.54 -22.09
N LEU A 174 16.03 -4.63 -21.48
CA LEU A 174 15.73 -5.56 -20.38
C LEU A 174 15.80 -7.02 -20.84
N GLU A 175 15.30 -7.37 -22.03
CA GLU A 175 15.37 -8.72 -22.61
C GLU A 175 16.82 -9.24 -22.76
N THR A 176 17.77 -8.33 -22.99
CA THR A 176 19.19 -8.71 -23.13
C THR A 176 19.90 -8.90 -21.79
N ARG A 177 19.25 -8.59 -20.65
CA ARG A 177 19.87 -8.67 -19.34
C ARG A 177 19.75 -10.08 -18.76
N LYS A 178 20.90 -10.61 -18.30
CA LYS A 178 20.91 -11.77 -17.44
C LYS A 178 20.62 -11.31 -16.02
N ILE A 179 19.46 -11.66 -15.51
CA ILE A 179 19.12 -11.40 -14.11
C ILE A 179 19.68 -12.53 -13.26
N VAL A 180 20.43 -12.17 -12.25
CA VAL A 180 20.92 -13.14 -11.26
C VAL A 180 19.76 -13.40 -10.30
N ASP A 181 19.40 -14.66 -10.15
CA ASP A 181 18.39 -15.06 -9.18
C ASP A 181 19.01 -15.05 -7.77
N TYR A 182 18.62 -14.06 -6.97
CA TYR A 182 19.00 -13.94 -5.55
C TYR A 182 17.95 -14.55 -4.61
N GLY A 183 16.99 -15.29 -5.15
CA GLY A 183 15.84 -15.79 -4.42
C GLY A 183 14.66 -14.79 -4.41
N LYS A 184 13.52 -15.27 -3.92
CA LYS A 184 12.27 -14.51 -3.88
C LYS A 184 12.11 -13.82 -2.53
N VAL A 185 11.63 -12.58 -2.55
CA VAL A 185 11.26 -11.80 -1.37
C VAL A 185 9.93 -11.11 -1.60
N LEU A 186 9.27 -10.74 -0.52
CA LEU A 186 8.10 -9.86 -0.60
C LEU A 186 8.55 -8.46 -1.04
N VAL A 187 8.01 -7.96 -2.14
CA VAL A 187 8.29 -6.61 -2.63
C VAL A 187 7.07 -5.70 -2.43
N HIS A 188 7.31 -4.43 -2.11
CA HIS A 188 6.25 -3.44 -1.94
C HIS A 188 5.67 -2.96 -3.30
N GLY A 189 6.48 -2.93 -4.35
CA GLY A 189 6.09 -2.51 -5.70
C GLY A 189 6.03 -0.99 -5.94
N ASP A 190 5.75 -0.18 -4.92
CA ASP A 190 5.70 1.29 -5.00
C ASP A 190 6.30 1.95 -3.73
N TYR A 191 7.51 1.51 -3.33
CA TYR A 191 8.13 2.00 -2.10
C TYR A 191 8.78 3.37 -2.31
N ARG A 192 8.14 4.42 -1.78
CA ARG A 192 8.54 5.81 -1.99
C ARG A 192 8.24 6.69 -0.78
N LEU A 193 8.93 7.85 -0.72
CA LEU A 193 8.86 8.77 0.41
C LEU A 193 7.43 9.25 0.74
N SER A 194 6.57 9.41 -0.27
CA SER A 194 5.17 9.83 -0.06
C SER A 194 4.29 8.80 0.67
N LEU A 195 4.78 7.59 0.88
CA LEU A 195 4.11 6.53 1.63
C LEU A 195 4.71 6.34 3.04
N ILE A 196 5.68 7.16 3.40
CA ILE A 196 6.40 7.07 4.67
C ILE A 196 6.08 8.31 5.50
N HIS A 197 5.64 8.11 6.73
CA HIS A 197 5.35 9.18 7.67
C HIS A 197 6.61 9.54 8.47
N ILE A 198 7.01 10.81 8.41
CA ILE A 198 8.21 11.37 9.05
C ILE A 198 7.82 12.34 10.14
#